data_97dc7cbabd8e3b254bd3e20cfe3da5a1
#
_entry.id   97dc7cbabd8e3b254bd3e20cfe3da5a1
#
_cell.length_a   1.000
_cell.length_b   1.000
_cell.length_c   1.000
_cell.angle_alpha   90.00
_cell.angle_beta   90.00
_cell.angle_gamma   90.00
#
_symmetry.space_group_name_H-M   'P 1'
#
loop_
_entity.id
_entity.type
_entity.pdbx_description
1 polymer ?
#
loop_
_entity_poly.entity_id
_entity_poly.type
_entity_poly.pdbx_seq_one_letter_code
_entity_poly.pdbx_strand_id
1 'polypeptide(L)'
;MGSAARLRATFALLLALVASLPPAEADAWIARQSLKAFTRRTTATHDALRAQIQAARNAGYSISSEEYEPGVCAIAVPVRNSGGEVLAAMSVIVDPVRYSDRELVDRMLPALRACELEARALLS
;
A
#
# COMPACT_ATOMS: atom_id res chain seq x y z
N MET A 1 -22.00 0.17 -0.60
CA MET A 1 -20.58 0.43 -0.66
C MET A 1 -20.24 1.12 -1.95
N GLY A 2 -19.72 2.30 -1.91
CA GLY A 2 -19.47 3.06 -3.11
C GLY A 2 -18.04 2.97 -3.62
N SER A 3 -17.73 3.77 -4.62
CA SER A 3 -16.40 3.85 -5.21
C SER A 3 -15.34 4.31 -4.18
N ALA A 4 -15.74 5.05 -3.12
CA ALA A 4 -14.82 5.49 -2.08
C ALA A 4 -14.12 4.31 -1.39
N ALA A 5 -14.84 3.22 -1.12
CA ALA A 5 -14.24 2.03 -0.50
C ALA A 5 -13.18 1.40 -1.41
N ARG A 6 -13.44 1.36 -2.72
CA ARG A 6 -12.48 0.83 -3.69
C ARG A 6 -11.25 1.71 -3.79
N LEU A 7 -11.44 3.04 -3.74
CA LEU A 7 -10.31 3.97 -3.81
C LEU A 7 -9.38 3.83 -2.61
N ARG A 8 -9.93 3.61 -1.42
CA ARG A 8 -9.10 3.41 -0.22
C ARG A 8 -8.24 2.16 -0.34
N ALA A 9 -8.85 1.05 -0.75
CA ALA A 9 -8.12 -0.19 -0.99
C ALA A 9 -7.06 0.02 -2.06
N THR A 10 -7.42 0.75 -3.13
CA THR A 10 -6.54 1.03 -4.25
C THR A 10 -5.32 1.84 -3.82
N PHE A 11 -5.46 2.78 -2.86
CA PHE A 11 -4.31 3.60 -2.46
C PHE A 11 -3.21 2.77 -1.80
N ALA A 12 -3.55 1.92 -0.84
CA ALA A 12 -2.55 1.05 -0.22
C ALA A 12 -1.94 0.09 -1.23
N LEU A 13 -2.76 -0.50 -2.10
CA LEU A 13 -2.30 -1.39 -3.14
C LEU A 13 -1.38 -0.65 -4.12
N LEU A 14 -1.77 0.58 -4.49
CA LEU A 14 -1.00 1.40 -5.40
C LEU A 14 0.37 1.73 -4.84
N LEU A 15 0.45 2.09 -3.56
CA LEU A 15 1.73 2.35 -2.91
C LEU A 15 2.64 1.12 -2.96
N ALA A 16 2.08 -0.06 -2.70
CA ALA A 16 2.86 -1.30 -2.74
C ALA A 16 3.40 -1.58 -4.14
N LEU A 17 2.57 -1.35 -5.17
CA LEU A 17 2.99 -1.58 -6.56
C LEU A 17 4.03 -0.56 -7.00
N VAL A 18 3.83 0.72 -6.73
CA VAL A 18 4.77 1.77 -7.13
C VAL A 18 6.10 1.61 -6.38
N ALA A 19 6.06 1.22 -5.11
CA ALA A 19 7.28 0.95 -4.34
C ALA A 19 8.11 -0.19 -4.93
N SER A 20 7.49 -1.05 -5.74
CA SER A 20 8.16 -2.17 -6.38
C SER A 20 8.76 -1.83 -7.73
N LEU A 21 8.48 -0.63 -8.26
CA LEU A 21 9.07 -0.17 -9.51
C LEU A 21 10.53 0.23 -9.33
N PRO A 22 11.34 0.19 -10.39
CA PRO A 22 12.67 0.80 -10.36
C PRO A 22 12.55 2.28 -9.94
N PRO A 23 13.52 2.82 -9.19
CA PRO A 23 13.42 4.19 -8.66
C PRO A 23 13.10 5.26 -9.71
N ALA A 24 13.69 5.19 -10.89
CA ALA A 24 13.42 6.16 -11.94
C ALA A 24 11.98 6.11 -12.44
N GLU A 25 11.41 4.92 -12.56
CA GLU A 25 10.02 4.76 -12.97
C GLU A 25 9.06 5.23 -11.88
N ALA A 26 9.38 4.95 -10.62
CA ALA A 26 8.59 5.43 -9.49
C ALA A 26 8.60 6.96 -9.44
N ASP A 27 9.75 7.59 -9.61
CA ASP A 27 9.87 9.04 -9.63
C ASP A 27 9.08 9.67 -10.77
N ALA A 28 9.13 9.07 -11.96
CA ALA A 28 8.36 9.54 -13.10
C ALA A 28 6.85 9.44 -12.83
N TRP A 29 6.42 8.36 -12.20
CA TRP A 29 5.02 8.20 -11.83
C TRP A 29 4.59 9.27 -10.82
N ILE A 30 5.41 9.51 -9.79
CA ILE A 30 5.11 10.53 -8.77
C ILE A 30 4.95 11.89 -9.42
N ALA A 31 5.86 12.24 -10.33
CA ALA A 31 5.84 13.56 -10.97
C ALA A 31 4.58 13.82 -11.79
N ARG A 32 3.94 12.77 -12.28
CA ARG A 32 2.70 12.89 -13.06
C ARG A 32 1.44 13.02 -12.21
N GLN A 33 1.54 12.82 -10.90
CA GLN A 33 0.37 12.80 -10.04
C GLN A 33 -0.10 14.21 -9.67
N SER A 34 -1.42 14.41 -9.71
CA SER A 34 -2.05 15.60 -9.16
C SER A 34 -2.54 15.24 -7.77
N LEU A 35 -1.89 15.78 -6.75
CA LEU A 35 -2.18 15.43 -5.38
C LEU A 35 -3.23 16.35 -4.77
N LYS A 36 -4.25 15.74 -4.15
CA LYS A 36 -5.31 16.46 -3.45
C LYS A 36 -5.42 15.88 -2.04
N ALA A 37 -5.63 16.74 -1.05
CA ALA A 37 -5.88 16.29 0.30
C ALA A 37 -7.32 15.80 0.42
N PHE A 38 -7.50 14.57 0.87
CA PHE A 38 -8.81 13.99 1.10
C PHE A 38 -9.19 13.99 2.59
N THR A 39 -8.18 13.93 3.46
CA THR A 39 -8.34 13.99 4.90
C THR A 39 -7.18 14.80 5.47
N ARG A 40 -7.20 15.01 6.80
CA ARG A 40 -6.09 15.70 7.47
C ARG A 40 -4.77 14.94 7.38
N ARG A 41 -4.83 13.63 7.13
CA ARG A 41 -3.64 12.76 7.07
C ARG A 41 -3.24 12.43 5.64
N THR A 42 -3.99 12.94 4.67
CA THR A 42 -3.72 12.66 3.27
C THR A 42 -2.36 13.24 2.87
N THR A 43 -1.60 12.44 2.15
CA THR A 43 -0.37 12.88 1.51
C THR A 43 -0.71 13.96 0.48
N ALA A 44 -0.26 15.19 0.71
CA ALA A 44 -0.65 16.35 -0.08
C ALA A 44 0.46 16.93 -0.94
N THR A 45 1.68 16.37 -0.88
CA THR A 45 2.81 16.87 -1.68
C THR A 45 3.53 15.70 -2.36
N HIS A 46 4.23 16.02 -3.45
CA HIS A 46 5.04 15.02 -4.14
C HIS A 46 6.16 14.50 -3.23
N ASP A 47 6.74 15.36 -2.40
CA ASP A 47 7.79 14.93 -1.48
C ASP A 47 7.27 13.97 -0.42
N ALA A 48 6.07 14.23 0.11
CA ALA A 48 5.44 13.34 1.09
C ALA A 48 5.10 11.99 0.45
N LEU A 49 4.61 11.99 -0.78
CA LEU A 49 4.32 10.77 -1.52
C LEU A 49 5.59 9.97 -1.78
N ARG A 50 6.66 10.67 -2.18
CA ARG A 50 7.96 10.02 -2.39
C ARG A 50 8.47 9.36 -1.10
N ALA A 51 8.32 10.04 0.03
CA ALA A 51 8.72 9.50 1.33
C ALA A 51 7.93 8.24 1.69
N GLN A 52 6.62 8.23 1.44
CA GLN A 52 5.79 7.06 1.68
C GLN A 52 6.19 5.88 0.79
N ILE A 53 6.47 6.14 -0.47
CA ILE A 53 6.89 5.10 -1.41
C ILE A 53 8.25 4.55 -1.03
N GLN A 54 9.18 5.42 -0.63
CA GLN A 54 10.50 4.98 -0.18
C GLN A 54 10.40 4.14 1.09
N ALA A 55 9.55 4.54 2.03
CA ALA A 55 9.32 3.77 3.25
C ALA A 55 8.73 2.40 2.94
N ALA A 56 7.78 2.33 2.01
CA ALA A 56 7.19 1.07 1.59
C ALA A 56 8.21 0.17 0.90
N ARG A 57 9.08 0.75 0.07
CA ARG A 57 10.15 0.00 -0.59
C ARG A 57 11.10 -0.61 0.43
N ASN A 58 11.50 0.17 1.43
CA ASN A 58 12.44 -0.30 2.45
C ASN A 58 11.81 -1.35 3.37
N ALA A 59 10.53 -1.18 3.71
CA ALA A 59 9.84 -2.06 4.64
C ALA A 59 9.29 -3.33 3.98
N GLY A 60 9.00 -3.29 2.69
CA GLY A 60 8.37 -4.41 1.98
C GLY A 60 6.86 -4.48 2.16
N TYR A 61 6.25 -3.44 2.69
CA TYR A 61 4.80 -3.31 2.83
C TYR A 61 4.44 -1.83 2.87
N SER A 62 3.17 -1.51 2.65
CA SER A 62 2.67 -0.15 2.74
C SER A 62 1.49 -0.07 3.69
N ILE A 63 1.33 1.08 4.33
CA ILE A 63 0.18 1.38 5.19
C ILE A 63 -0.47 2.64 4.66
N SER A 64 -1.80 2.61 4.58
CA SER A 64 -2.62 3.77 4.24
C SER A 64 -3.54 4.05 5.43
N SER A 65 -3.29 5.16 6.13
CA SER A 65 -4.02 5.53 7.35
C SER A 65 -4.89 6.75 7.08
N GLU A 66 -6.16 6.51 6.77
CA GLU A 66 -7.14 7.58 6.58
C GLU A 66 -6.82 8.55 5.44
N GLU A 67 -6.08 8.10 4.40
CA GLU A 67 -5.70 8.93 3.27
C GLU A 67 -6.88 9.41 2.44
N TYR A 68 -7.91 8.57 2.29
CA TYR A 68 -9.07 8.91 1.47
C TYR A 68 -10.31 9.19 2.28
N GLU A 69 -10.44 8.54 3.43
CA GLU A 69 -11.64 8.66 4.26
C GLU A 69 -11.29 8.40 5.71
N PRO A 70 -11.70 9.29 6.65
CA PRO A 70 -11.48 9.05 8.06
C PRO A 70 -12.09 7.73 8.51
N GLY A 71 -11.45 7.07 9.45
CA GLY A 71 -11.96 5.84 10.02
C GLY A 71 -11.61 4.57 9.25
N VAL A 72 -10.69 4.67 8.28
CA VAL A 72 -10.27 3.49 7.51
C VAL A 72 -8.75 3.47 7.38
N CYS A 73 -8.15 2.32 7.63
CA CYS A 73 -6.75 2.12 7.31
C CYS A 73 -6.53 0.73 6.71
N ALA A 74 -5.41 0.59 6.01
CA ALA A 74 -5.09 -0.64 5.29
C ALA A 74 -3.60 -0.91 5.31
N ILE A 75 -3.25 -2.19 5.20
CA ILE A 75 -1.87 -2.62 4.99
C ILE A 75 -1.84 -3.47 3.73
N ALA A 76 -0.80 -3.31 2.91
CA ALA A 76 -0.66 -4.02 1.65
C ALA A 76 0.75 -4.54 1.46
N VAL A 77 0.86 -5.67 0.75
CA VAL A 77 2.13 -6.26 0.36
C VAL A 77 2.12 -6.54 -1.13
N PRO A 78 3.28 -6.45 -1.81
CA PRO A 78 3.37 -6.89 -3.21
C PRO A 78 3.30 -8.41 -3.30
N VAL A 79 2.74 -8.91 -4.40
CA VAL A 79 2.67 -10.34 -4.70
C VAL A 79 3.61 -10.60 -5.87
N ARG A 80 4.56 -11.51 -5.65
CA ARG A 80 5.59 -11.84 -6.63
C ARG A 80 5.39 -13.22 -7.22
N ASN A 81 5.88 -13.42 -8.43
CA ASN A 81 5.95 -14.76 -9.00
C ASN A 81 7.23 -15.45 -8.52
N SER A 82 7.48 -16.67 -8.98
CA SER A 82 8.66 -17.45 -8.60
C SER A 82 9.97 -16.80 -9.02
N GLY A 83 9.94 -15.95 -10.04
CA GLY A 83 11.12 -15.21 -10.51
C GLY A 83 11.36 -13.90 -9.76
N GLY A 84 10.51 -13.55 -8.79
CA GLY A 84 10.64 -12.31 -8.03
C GLY A 84 9.99 -11.11 -8.67
N GLU A 85 9.31 -11.27 -9.79
CA GLU A 85 8.62 -10.17 -10.46
C GLU A 85 7.31 -9.87 -9.75
N VAL A 86 7.02 -8.59 -9.50
CA VAL A 86 5.77 -8.18 -8.86
C VAL A 86 4.65 -8.16 -9.89
N LEU A 87 3.64 -8.99 -9.67
CA LEU A 87 2.50 -9.13 -10.56
C LEU A 87 1.23 -8.45 -10.03
N ALA A 88 1.16 -8.24 -8.72
CA ALA A 88 -0.05 -7.74 -8.07
C ALA A 88 0.28 -7.23 -6.68
N ALA A 89 -0.74 -6.85 -5.93
CA ALA A 89 -0.63 -6.55 -4.50
C ALA A 89 -1.88 -7.05 -3.80
N MET A 90 -1.76 -7.34 -2.51
CA MET A 90 -2.91 -7.73 -1.69
C MET A 90 -2.93 -6.90 -0.42
N SER A 91 -4.11 -6.66 0.12
CA SER A 91 -4.27 -5.81 1.29
C SER A 91 -5.31 -6.33 2.26
N VAL A 92 -5.21 -5.84 3.50
CA VAL A 92 -6.24 -5.98 4.53
C VAL A 92 -6.66 -4.57 4.94
N ILE A 93 -7.96 -4.35 5.00
CA ILE A 93 -8.54 -3.08 5.45
C ILE A 93 -9.15 -3.31 6.83
N VAL A 94 -8.84 -2.44 7.77
CA VAL A 94 -9.30 -2.54 9.15
C VAL A 94 -9.86 -1.23 9.64
N ASP A 95 -10.61 -1.31 10.74
CA ASP A 95 -11.12 -0.15 11.46
C ASP A 95 -10.01 0.40 12.35
N PRO A 96 -9.55 1.64 12.16
CA PRO A 96 -8.46 2.22 12.96
C PRO A 96 -8.82 2.39 14.44
N VAL A 97 -10.09 2.33 14.79
CA VAL A 97 -10.52 2.36 16.21
C VAL A 97 -10.07 1.08 16.90
N ARG A 98 -10.06 -0.04 16.17
CA ARG A 98 -9.72 -1.35 16.74
C ARG A 98 -8.24 -1.70 16.61
N TYR A 99 -7.56 -1.11 15.63
CA TYR A 99 -6.17 -1.47 15.32
C TYR A 99 -5.35 -0.21 15.10
N SER A 100 -4.27 -0.09 15.85
CA SER A 100 -3.25 0.92 15.57
C SER A 100 -2.41 0.47 14.37
N ASP A 101 -1.62 1.37 13.80
CA ASP A 101 -0.69 1.03 12.72
C ASP A 101 0.28 -0.07 13.17
N ARG A 102 0.73 -0.01 14.41
CA ARG A 102 1.63 -1.02 14.95
C ARG A 102 0.96 -2.39 15.04
N GLU A 103 -0.31 -2.42 15.44
CA GLU A 103 -1.05 -3.68 15.49
C GLU A 103 -1.29 -4.27 14.11
N LEU A 104 -1.47 -3.41 13.09
CA LEU A 104 -1.54 -3.87 11.72
C LEU A 104 -0.28 -4.62 11.33
N VAL A 105 0.88 -4.03 11.64
CA VAL A 105 2.16 -4.66 11.31
C VAL A 105 2.32 -5.94 12.11
N ASP A 106 2.08 -5.90 13.42
CA ASP A 106 2.36 -7.03 14.29
C ASP A 106 1.41 -8.22 14.04
N ARG A 107 0.15 -7.94 13.71
CA ARG A 107 -0.89 -8.97 13.62
C ARG A 107 -1.27 -9.33 12.19
N MET A 108 -1.34 -8.35 11.29
CA MET A 108 -1.83 -8.58 9.93
C MET A 108 -0.72 -8.85 8.93
N LEU A 109 0.44 -8.25 9.10
CA LEU A 109 1.55 -8.44 8.15
C LEU A 109 1.99 -9.91 8.05
N PRO A 110 2.16 -10.65 9.16
CA PRO A 110 2.52 -12.06 9.06
C PRO A 110 1.51 -12.87 8.26
N ALA A 111 0.21 -12.61 8.45
CA ALA A 111 -0.85 -13.30 7.72
C ALA A 111 -0.81 -12.97 6.22
N LEU A 112 -0.61 -11.69 5.89
CA LEU A 112 -0.48 -11.27 4.50
C LEU A 112 0.73 -11.92 3.85
N ARG A 113 1.86 -11.97 4.54
CA ARG A 113 3.07 -12.59 4.00
C ARG A 113 2.90 -14.08 3.78
N ALA A 114 2.17 -14.75 4.66
CA ALA A 114 1.86 -16.16 4.47
C ALA A 114 0.99 -16.38 3.23
N CYS A 115 -0.02 -15.54 3.05
CA CYS A 115 -0.87 -15.59 1.86
C CYS A 115 -0.07 -15.30 0.58
N GLU A 116 0.84 -14.33 0.64
CA GLU A 116 1.68 -13.99 -0.51
C GLU A 116 2.57 -15.17 -0.92
N LEU A 117 3.16 -15.86 0.04
CA LEU A 117 3.99 -17.02 -0.25
C LEU A 117 3.18 -18.14 -0.90
N GLU A 118 1.95 -18.36 -0.43
CA GLU A 118 1.07 -19.36 -1.05
C GLU A 118 0.71 -18.94 -2.48
N ALA A 119 0.39 -17.67 -2.68
CA ALA A 119 0.09 -17.14 -4.02
C ALA A 119 1.28 -17.28 -4.96
N ARG A 120 2.48 -17.02 -4.44
CA ARG A 120 3.71 -17.13 -5.23
C ARG A 120 3.90 -18.54 -5.78
N ALA A 121 3.56 -19.56 -5.00
CA ALA A 121 3.68 -20.94 -5.45
C ALA A 121 2.75 -21.26 -6.63
N LEU A 122 1.66 -20.49 -6.78
CA LEU A 122 0.70 -20.69 -7.88
C LEU A 122 1.03 -19.82 -9.10
N LEU A 123 1.93 -18.86 -8.96
CA LEU A 123 2.29 -17.91 -10.02
C LEU A 123 3.69 -18.24 -10.56
N SER A 124 3.77 -18.47 -11.83
CA SER A 124 5.06 -18.80 -12.46
C SER A 124 5.64 -17.63 -13.22
#